data_760cf964b8d3b0546de689fc4bb54143
#
_entry.id   760cf964b8d3b0546de689fc4bb54143
#
_cell.length_a   1.000
_cell.length_b   1.000
_cell.length_c   1.000
_cell.angle_alpha   90.00
_cell.angle_beta   90.00
_cell.angle_gamma   90.00
#
_symmetry.space_group_name_H-M   'P 1'
#
loop_
_entity.id
_entity.type
_entity.pdbx_description
1 polymer ?
#
loop_
_entity_poly.entity_id
_entity_poly.type
_entity_poly.pdbx_seq_one_letter_code
_entity_poly.pdbx_strand_id
1 'polypeptide(L)'
;GKVPNPRSGWCNLLHQLTDGVSRATLECSKERHGRLAEGSVIMHVTKYTKGTLGHMLGHYDRTKDGLGENVVPERTQLNYNLAVDDQPLKQLDFVHKRLGEVRCLKRKDVNVLCDWVVTMPKDLADEYREPFFKAAYNFFAEKYGHDNVVSAYVHMDEMQPHMHFAFVPVVADRKRDGWKLSAKEAITRVDLQHIHEQMQTQLTQELG
;
A
#
# COMPACT_ATOMS: atom_id res chain seq x y z
N GLY A 1 -21.93 34.48 5.35
CA GLY A 1 -20.78 33.62 5.24
C GLY A 1 -21.25 32.17 5.15
N LYS A 2 -21.03 31.50 4.01
CA LYS A 2 -21.30 30.08 3.85
C LYS A 2 -20.04 29.31 4.27
N VAL A 3 -20.18 28.38 5.20
CA VAL A 3 -19.14 27.45 5.62
C VAL A 3 -18.89 26.47 4.45
N PRO A 4 -17.64 26.23 4.00
CA PRO A 4 -17.37 25.28 2.93
C PRO A 4 -17.56 23.83 3.43
N ASN A 5 -18.15 22.99 2.60
CA ASN A 5 -18.43 21.59 2.84
C ASN A 5 -17.11 20.77 2.71
N PRO A 6 -16.69 19.99 3.73
CA PRO A 6 -15.40 19.28 3.72
C PRO A 6 -15.35 17.99 2.89
N ARG A 7 -16.24 17.79 1.91
CA ARG A 7 -16.34 16.53 1.15
C ARG A 7 -15.72 16.50 -0.24
N SER A 8 -14.89 17.50 -0.67
CA SER A 8 -14.59 17.68 -2.09
C SER A 8 -13.15 17.38 -2.55
N GLY A 9 -12.32 16.71 -1.81
CA GLY A 9 -10.92 16.52 -2.26
C GLY A 9 -10.57 15.08 -2.68
N TRP A 10 -10.98 14.10 -1.93
CA TRP A 10 -10.54 12.71 -2.15
C TRP A 10 -11.64 11.78 -2.69
N CYS A 11 -12.90 12.13 -2.49
CA CYS A 11 -14.03 11.36 -3.02
C CYS A 11 -14.10 11.37 -4.55
N ASN A 12 -13.64 12.46 -5.19
CA ASN A 12 -13.67 12.57 -6.65
C ASN A 12 -12.60 11.76 -7.38
N LEU A 13 -11.46 11.45 -6.74
CA LEU A 13 -10.44 10.58 -7.36
C LEU A 13 -10.84 9.11 -7.28
N LEU A 14 -11.54 8.70 -6.22
CA LEU A 14 -12.07 7.34 -6.06
C LEU A 14 -13.28 7.09 -6.96
N HIS A 15 -14.09 8.12 -7.26
CA HIS A 15 -15.29 7.98 -8.09
C HIS A 15 -15.00 7.79 -9.59
N GLN A 16 -13.83 8.19 -10.08
CA GLN A 16 -13.45 7.99 -11.50
C GLN A 16 -12.90 6.60 -11.80
N LEU A 17 -12.64 5.76 -10.79
CA LEU A 17 -12.15 4.40 -10.96
C LEU A 17 -13.20 3.31 -10.68
N THR A 18 -14.41 3.68 -10.25
CA THR A 18 -15.47 2.74 -9.85
C THR A 18 -16.69 2.68 -10.77
N ASP A 19 -16.67 3.33 -11.93
CA ASP A 19 -17.75 3.19 -12.92
C ASP A 19 -17.72 1.80 -13.57
N GLY A 20 -18.19 0.81 -12.85
CA GLY A 20 -18.30 -0.58 -13.33
C GLY A 20 -18.75 -1.60 -12.30
N VAL A 21 -18.95 -1.22 -11.04
CA VAL A 21 -19.46 -2.16 -10.02
C VAL A 21 -20.93 -1.88 -9.72
N SER A 22 -21.75 -2.84 -10.10
CA SER A 22 -23.22 -2.86 -9.97
C SER A 22 -23.68 -2.58 -8.54
N ARG A 23 -24.62 -1.65 -8.45
CA ARG A 23 -25.39 -1.24 -7.27
C ARG A 23 -26.41 -2.33 -6.88
N ALA A 24 -25.94 -3.38 -6.21
CA ALA A 24 -26.86 -4.36 -5.60
C ALA A 24 -26.15 -5.08 -4.44
N THR A 25 -26.15 -4.46 -3.28
CA THR A 25 -26.09 -5.16 -1.98
C THR A 25 -26.25 -4.14 -0.85
N LEU A 26 -27.48 -3.66 -0.69
CA LEU A 26 -27.96 -3.13 0.58
C LEU A 26 -29.12 -4.01 0.99
N GLU A 27 -28.81 -5.01 1.83
CA GLU A 27 -29.71 -5.63 2.81
C GLU A 27 -29.16 -7.02 3.20
N CYS A 28 -28.27 -7.04 4.18
CA CYS A 28 -28.15 -8.14 5.14
C CYS A 28 -27.17 -7.72 6.26
N SER A 29 -27.59 -6.80 7.07
CA SER A 29 -26.88 -6.41 8.28
C SER A 29 -27.66 -6.90 9.49
N LYS A 30 -27.27 -8.05 10.02
CA LYS A 30 -27.34 -8.40 11.45
C LYS A 30 -26.85 -9.83 11.59
N GLU A 31 -25.70 -10.02 12.21
CA GLU A 31 -25.02 -11.28 12.56
C GLU A 31 -23.79 -11.64 11.70
N ARG A 32 -22.81 -10.74 11.64
CA ARG A 32 -21.42 -11.12 11.30
C ARG A 32 -20.43 -10.16 11.95
N HIS A 33 -20.29 -10.24 13.25
CA HIS A 33 -19.13 -9.70 13.92
C HIS A 33 -17.97 -10.65 13.63
N GLY A 34 -16.96 -10.19 12.87
CA GLY A 34 -15.70 -10.88 12.70
C GLY A 34 -15.37 -11.46 11.32
N ARG A 35 -16.23 -11.37 10.31
CA ARG A 35 -15.88 -11.81 8.94
C ARG A 35 -15.72 -10.63 7.99
N LEU A 36 -14.58 -10.63 7.25
CA LEU A 36 -14.41 -9.72 6.12
C LEU A 36 -15.49 -10.02 5.07
N ALA A 37 -16.32 -9.03 4.76
CA ALA A 37 -17.28 -9.15 3.66
C ALA A 37 -16.54 -9.30 2.33
N GLU A 38 -17.03 -10.14 1.41
CA GLU A 38 -16.46 -10.25 0.06
C GLU A 38 -16.36 -8.87 -0.61
N GLY A 39 -15.20 -8.55 -1.17
CA GLY A 39 -14.95 -7.27 -1.86
C GLY A 39 -14.73 -6.06 -0.96
N SER A 40 -14.56 -6.24 0.36
CA SER A 40 -14.39 -5.13 1.31
C SER A 40 -13.00 -4.49 1.31
N VAL A 41 -11.97 -5.18 0.78
CA VAL A 41 -10.58 -4.70 0.79
C VAL A 41 -10.35 -3.71 -0.34
N ILE A 42 -10.01 -2.48 0.03
CA ILE A 42 -9.68 -1.41 -0.92
C ILE A 42 -8.17 -1.31 -1.03
N MET A 43 -7.66 -1.48 -2.26
CA MET A 43 -6.23 -1.37 -2.55
C MET A 43 -6.00 -0.60 -3.84
N HIS A 44 -4.89 0.14 -3.89
CA HIS A 44 -4.38 0.71 -5.13
C HIS A 44 -2.86 0.73 -5.13
N VAL A 45 -2.24 0.80 -6.32
CA VAL A 45 -0.79 0.85 -6.47
C VAL A 45 -0.36 2.11 -7.20
N THR A 46 0.71 2.71 -6.70
CA THR A 46 1.38 3.85 -7.34
C THR A 46 2.85 3.52 -7.60
N LYS A 47 3.41 4.09 -8.66
CA LYS A 47 4.79 3.86 -9.08
C LYS A 47 5.53 5.19 -9.08
N TYR A 48 6.73 5.21 -8.51
CA TYR A 48 7.50 6.44 -8.30
C TYR A 48 8.87 6.38 -8.95
N THR A 49 9.28 7.49 -9.54
CA THR A 49 10.62 7.69 -10.11
C THR A 49 11.60 8.17 -9.04
N LYS A 50 12.90 8.21 -9.37
CA LYS A 50 13.93 8.74 -8.44
C LYS A 50 13.64 10.16 -7.95
N GLY A 51 13.04 11.00 -8.81
CA GLY A 51 12.76 12.40 -8.47
C GLY A 51 11.69 12.60 -7.39
N THR A 52 10.85 11.60 -7.16
CA THR A 52 9.74 11.67 -6.19
C THR A 52 10.02 10.90 -4.89
N LEU A 53 11.14 10.16 -4.82
CA LEU A 53 11.46 9.30 -3.65
C LEU A 53 11.43 10.06 -2.33
N GLY A 54 12.21 11.13 -2.19
CA GLY A 54 12.33 11.85 -0.93
C GLY A 54 11.00 12.36 -0.40
N HIS A 55 10.11 12.79 -1.29
CA HIS A 55 8.77 13.22 -0.92
C HIS A 55 7.95 12.06 -0.36
N MET A 56 7.95 10.91 -1.03
CA MET A 56 7.12 9.78 -0.64
C MET A 56 7.65 9.06 0.60
N LEU A 57 8.96 8.85 0.68
CA LEU A 57 9.56 8.24 1.87
C LEU A 57 9.33 9.08 3.13
N GLY A 58 9.44 10.42 3.02
CA GLY A 58 9.11 11.35 4.11
C GLY A 58 7.61 11.42 4.44
N HIS A 59 6.73 11.08 3.49
CA HIS A 59 5.30 10.90 3.76
C HIS A 59 5.04 9.64 4.60
N TYR A 60 5.72 8.54 4.30
CA TYR A 60 5.52 7.27 5.01
C TYR A 60 5.93 7.36 6.48
N ASP A 61 7.10 7.91 6.78
CA ASP A 61 7.63 8.02 8.14
C ASP A 61 7.29 9.34 8.85
N ARG A 62 6.45 10.20 8.21
CA ARG A 62 6.04 11.51 8.74
C ARG A 62 7.20 12.46 9.06
N THR A 63 8.36 12.29 8.42
CA THR A 63 9.52 13.18 8.60
C THR A 63 9.46 14.42 7.72
N LYS A 64 8.53 14.47 6.77
CA LYS A 64 8.37 15.63 5.91
C LYS A 64 7.60 16.74 6.62
N ASP A 65 8.08 17.98 6.47
CA ASP A 65 7.37 19.18 6.91
C ASP A 65 6.02 19.34 6.19
N GLY A 66 4.99 19.72 6.94
CA GLY A 66 3.63 19.90 6.42
C GLY A 66 2.85 18.59 6.32
N LEU A 67 2.33 18.14 7.44
CA LEU A 67 1.33 17.06 7.48
C LEU A 67 0.12 17.48 6.64
N GLY A 68 -0.42 16.53 5.85
CA GLY A 68 -1.62 16.79 5.05
C GLY A 68 -2.82 17.22 5.91
N GLU A 69 -3.78 17.94 5.33
CA GLU A 69 -4.98 18.44 6.04
C GLU A 69 -5.81 17.31 6.72
N ASN A 70 -5.62 16.07 6.30
CA ASN A 70 -6.33 14.90 6.84
C ASN A 70 -5.60 14.20 8.00
N VAL A 71 -4.40 14.66 8.35
CA VAL A 71 -3.59 14.07 9.42
C VAL A 71 -3.95 14.68 10.75
N VAL A 72 -4.15 13.84 11.77
CA VAL A 72 -4.37 14.22 13.17
C VAL A 72 -3.03 14.06 13.91
N PRO A 73 -2.30 15.18 14.17
CA PRO A 73 -0.91 15.11 14.67
C PRO A 73 -0.76 14.34 15.99
N GLU A 74 -1.79 14.43 16.86
CA GLU A 74 -1.81 13.76 18.16
C GLU A 74 -1.82 12.23 18.03
N ARG A 75 -2.23 11.71 16.86
CA ARG A 75 -2.30 10.27 16.57
C ARG A 75 -1.08 9.75 15.82
N THR A 76 -0.17 10.60 15.35
CA THR A 76 1.02 10.20 14.57
C THR A 76 1.92 9.24 15.34
N GLN A 77 1.96 9.33 16.67
CA GLN A 77 2.66 8.37 17.53
C GLN A 77 2.10 6.94 17.49
N LEU A 78 0.89 6.75 16.95
CA LEU A 78 0.26 5.43 16.77
C LEU A 78 0.64 4.77 15.43
N ASN A 79 1.32 5.49 14.55
CA ASN A 79 1.82 4.94 13.29
C ASN A 79 2.95 3.96 13.58
N TYR A 80 3.05 2.91 12.78
CA TYR A 80 4.10 1.90 12.94
C TYR A 80 4.51 1.31 11.59
N ASN A 81 5.72 0.72 11.54
CA ASN A 81 6.26 0.08 10.36
C ASN A 81 6.39 -1.43 10.58
N LEU A 82 5.69 -2.24 9.79
CA LEU A 82 5.72 -3.69 9.87
C LEU A 82 6.99 -4.32 9.30
N ALA A 83 7.76 -3.56 8.52
CA ALA A 83 8.97 -4.05 7.84
C ALA A 83 10.25 -3.84 8.66
N VAL A 84 10.19 -3.43 9.91
CA VAL A 84 11.39 -3.10 10.72
C VAL A 84 12.35 -4.28 10.85
N ASP A 85 11.81 -5.48 11.06
CA ASP A 85 12.62 -6.69 11.23
C ASP A 85 13.21 -7.17 9.89
N ASP A 86 12.49 -7.02 8.78
CA ASP A 86 12.94 -7.40 7.45
C ASP A 86 13.92 -6.39 6.85
N GLN A 87 13.74 -5.08 7.18
CA GLN A 87 14.53 -4.01 6.59
C GLN A 87 14.89 -2.95 7.65
N PRO A 88 16.06 -3.08 8.32
CA PRO A 88 16.49 -2.18 9.40
C PRO A 88 17.17 -0.90 8.92
N LEU A 89 17.47 -0.73 7.64
CA LEU A 89 18.13 0.46 7.10
C LEU A 89 17.13 1.62 6.95
N LYS A 90 17.65 2.85 6.91
CA LYS A 90 16.83 3.99 6.48
C LYS A 90 16.31 3.77 5.08
N GLN A 91 15.04 4.09 4.83
CA GLN A 91 14.33 3.83 3.59
C GLN A 91 15.14 4.23 2.33
N LEU A 92 15.67 5.46 2.29
CA LEU A 92 16.42 5.96 1.14
C LEU A 92 17.75 5.21 0.93
N ASP A 93 18.45 4.89 2.01
CA ASP A 93 19.72 4.15 1.96
C ASP A 93 19.48 2.73 1.43
N PHE A 94 18.40 2.09 1.87
CA PHE A 94 17.99 0.78 1.36
C PHE A 94 17.68 0.82 -0.12
N VAL A 95 16.87 1.79 -0.58
CA VAL A 95 16.56 1.93 -2.01
C VAL A 95 17.82 2.10 -2.83
N HIS A 96 18.77 2.96 -2.40
CA HIS A 96 20.03 3.17 -3.10
C HIS A 96 20.88 1.90 -3.14
N LYS A 97 20.99 1.19 -2.02
CA LYS A 97 21.68 -0.10 -1.95
C LYS A 97 21.08 -1.09 -2.93
N ARG A 98 19.74 -1.29 -2.88
CA ARG A 98 19.05 -2.26 -3.72
C ARG A 98 19.15 -1.94 -5.22
N LEU A 99 19.08 -0.66 -5.60
CA LEU A 99 19.31 -0.22 -6.97
C LEU A 99 20.74 -0.46 -7.45
N GLY A 100 21.73 -0.47 -6.55
CA GLY A 100 23.13 -0.81 -6.88
C GLY A 100 23.34 -2.31 -7.12
N GLU A 101 22.50 -3.18 -6.58
CA GLU A 101 22.60 -4.64 -6.69
C GLU A 101 21.95 -5.21 -7.96
N VAL A 102 21.12 -4.43 -8.65
CA VAL A 102 20.34 -4.89 -9.79
C VAL A 102 20.57 -4.05 -11.03
N ARG A 103 20.32 -4.61 -12.20
CA ARG A 103 20.37 -3.83 -13.43
C ARG A 103 19.22 -2.83 -13.48
N CYS A 104 19.57 -1.56 -13.61
CA CYS A 104 18.64 -0.45 -13.72
C CYS A 104 18.96 0.38 -14.97
N LEU A 105 17.92 0.76 -15.72
CA LEU A 105 18.07 1.71 -16.83
C LEU A 105 18.39 3.11 -16.30
N LYS A 106 19.34 3.81 -16.95
CA LYS A 106 19.78 5.15 -16.55
C LYS A 106 18.88 6.29 -17.05
N ARG A 107 17.56 6.07 -17.16
CA ARG A 107 16.61 7.10 -17.59
C ARG A 107 15.93 7.74 -16.38
N LYS A 108 15.48 8.99 -16.52
CA LYS A 108 14.81 9.73 -15.45
C LYS A 108 13.40 9.21 -15.15
N ASP A 109 12.74 8.61 -16.14
CA ASP A 109 11.36 8.10 -16.10
C ASP A 109 11.25 6.66 -15.56
N VAL A 110 12.36 6.07 -15.10
CA VAL A 110 12.34 4.72 -14.53
C VAL A 110 11.69 4.75 -13.16
N ASN A 111 10.64 3.94 -12.99
CA ASN A 111 10.01 3.73 -11.69
C ASN A 111 10.92 2.84 -10.83
N VAL A 112 11.35 3.38 -9.71
CA VAL A 112 12.30 2.74 -8.77
C VAL A 112 11.65 2.28 -7.47
N LEU A 113 10.44 2.74 -7.21
CA LEU A 113 9.64 2.38 -6.05
C LEU A 113 8.20 2.11 -6.51
N CYS A 114 7.58 1.11 -5.93
CA CYS A 114 6.15 0.86 -6.02
C CYS A 114 5.56 0.86 -4.61
N ASP A 115 4.35 1.36 -4.47
CA ASP A 115 3.64 1.47 -3.21
C ASP A 115 2.22 0.94 -3.37
N TRP A 116 1.88 -0.10 -2.61
CA TRP A 116 0.52 -0.56 -2.44
C TRP A 116 -0.09 0.09 -1.21
N VAL A 117 -1.17 0.82 -1.41
CA VAL A 117 -1.99 1.32 -0.31
C VAL A 117 -3.11 0.33 -0.05
N VAL A 118 -3.18 -0.17 1.18
CA VAL A 118 -4.21 -1.11 1.64
C VAL A 118 -5.01 -0.42 2.73
N THR A 119 -6.29 -0.18 2.46
CA THR A 119 -7.18 0.50 3.41
C THR A 119 -7.99 -0.52 4.19
N MET A 120 -7.99 -0.38 5.51
CA MET A 120 -8.80 -1.23 6.39
C MET A 120 -10.29 -0.99 6.15
N PRO A 121 -11.13 -2.04 6.01
CA PRO A 121 -12.58 -1.89 5.94
C PRO A 121 -13.15 -1.17 7.17
N LYS A 122 -14.16 -0.32 6.96
CA LYS A 122 -14.76 0.48 8.04
C LYS A 122 -15.55 -0.34 9.04
N ASP A 123 -16.06 -1.47 8.61
CA ASP A 123 -16.87 -2.42 9.39
C ASP A 123 -16.04 -3.49 10.09
N LEU A 124 -14.71 -3.51 9.85
CA LEU A 124 -13.81 -4.40 10.55
C LEU A 124 -13.55 -3.89 11.98
N ALA A 125 -13.80 -4.74 12.99
CA ALA A 125 -13.61 -4.38 14.39
C ALA A 125 -12.13 -4.08 14.71
N ASP A 126 -11.91 -3.19 15.65
CA ASP A 126 -10.56 -2.68 16.01
C ASP A 126 -9.58 -3.78 16.43
N GLU A 127 -10.06 -4.86 17.02
CA GLU A 127 -9.25 -6.03 17.41
C GLU A 127 -8.60 -6.77 16.24
N TYR A 128 -9.20 -6.66 15.03
CA TYR A 128 -8.64 -7.25 13.81
C TYR A 128 -7.67 -6.33 13.07
N ARG A 129 -7.45 -5.12 13.54
CA ARG A 129 -6.62 -4.11 12.85
C ARG A 129 -5.19 -4.58 12.63
N GLU A 130 -4.51 -4.99 13.69
CA GLU A 130 -3.14 -5.46 13.61
C GLU A 130 -3.02 -6.76 12.81
N PRO A 131 -3.84 -7.80 13.05
CA PRO A 131 -3.88 -9.00 12.22
C PRO A 131 -4.13 -8.69 10.74
N PHE A 132 -5.05 -7.78 10.41
CA PHE A 132 -5.35 -7.37 9.03
C PHE A 132 -4.12 -6.80 8.31
N PHE A 133 -3.45 -5.82 8.91
CA PHE A 133 -2.27 -5.23 8.28
C PHE A 133 -1.09 -6.20 8.24
N LYS A 134 -0.94 -7.08 9.24
CA LYS A 134 0.09 -8.12 9.24
C LYS A 134 -0.12 -9.13 8.11
N ALA A 135 -1.35 -9.59 7.91
CA ALA A 135 -1.71 -10.49 6.82
C ALA A 135 -1.48 -9.83 5.44
N ALA A 136 -1.88 -8.56 5.28
CA ALA A 136 -1.63 -7.80 4.05
C ALA A 136 -0.12 -7.59 3.79
N TYR A 137 0.67 -7.33 4.83
CA TYR A 137 2.12 -7.23 4.75
C TYR A 137 2.73 -8.55 4.26
N ASN A 138 2.41 -9.66 4.91
CA ASN A 138 2.91 -10.99 4.56
C ASN A 138 2.61 -11.32 3.08
N PHE A 139 1.37 -11.10 2.65
CA PHE A 139 0.96 -11.31 1.27
C PHE A 139 1.85 -10.58 0.26
N PHE A 140 2.12 -9.29 0.48
CA PHE A 140 2.95 -8.52 -0.44
C PHE A 140 4.44 -8.84 -0.31
N ALA A 141 4.94 -9.09 0.90
CA ALA A 141 6.34 -9.45 1.12
C ALA A 141 6.68 -10.80 0.46
N GLU A 142 5.79 -11.79 0.55
CA GLU A 142 5.92 -13.06 -0.18
C GLU A 142 5.84 -12.85 -1.70
N LYS A 143 4.90 -12.03 -2.17
CA LYS A 143 4.70 -11.79 -3.61
C LYS A 143 5.86 -11.06 -4.27
N TYR A 144 6.43 -10.06 -3.63
CA TYR A 144 7.47 -9.19 -4.21
C TYR A 144 8.87 -9.49 -3.69
N GLY A 145 9.00 -10.35 -2.69
CA GLY A 145 10.24 -10.74 -2.02
C GLY A 145 10.60 -9.81 -0.86
N HIS A 146 10.85 -10.39 0.31
CA HIS A 146 11.25 -9.68 1.54
C HIS A 146 12.48 -8.78 1.31
N ASP A 147 13.45 -9.25 0.53
CA ASP A 147 14.67 -8.49 0.15
C ASP A 147 14.40 -7.21 -0.67
N ASN A 148 13.18 -7.00 -1.12
CA ASN A 148 12.79 -5.84 -1.92
C ASN A 148 11.92 -4.85 -1.13
N VAL A 149 11.48 -5.22 0.07
CA VAL A 149 10.62 -4.36 0.92
C VAL A 149 11.43 -3.16 1.42
N VAL A 150 10.89 -1.97 1.22
CA VAL A 150 11.47 -0.70 1.71
C VAL A 150 10.88 -0.35 3.06
N SER A 151 9.57 -0.40 3.18
CA SER A 151 8.82 -0.14 4.41
C SER A 151 7.36 -0.58 4.27
N ALA A 152 6.68 -0.77 5.39
CA ALA A 152 5.25 -1.05 5.45
C ALA A 152 4.62 -0.22 6.58
N TYR A 153 4.50 1.09 6.35
CA TYR A 153 3.95 2.02 7.34
C TYR A 153 2.44 1.93 7.41
N VAL A 154 1.94 1.66 8.60
CA VAL A 154 0.51 1.74 8.92
C VAL A 154 0.23 3.12 9.50
N HIS A 155 -0.58 3.90 8.79
CA HIS A 155 -1.03 5.22 9.22
C HIS A 155 -2.33 5.11 10.00
N MET A 156 -2.23 5.45 11.29
CA MET A 156 -3.34 5.51 12.25
C MET A 156 -3.80 6.93 12.49
N ASP A 157 -3.09 7.90 11.95
CA ASP A 157 -3.28 9.35 12.14
C ASP A 157 -4.16 10.01 11.07
N GLU A 158 -4.74 9.23 10.17
CA GLU A 158 -5.73 9.69 9.19
C GLU A 158 -7.13 9.16 9.50
N MET A 159 -8.16 9.64 8.79
CA MET A 159 -9.56 9.25 9.01
C MET A 159 -9.79 7.74 8.88
N GLN A 160 -9.11 7.11 7.93
CA GLN A 160 -9.21 5.67 7.67
C GLN A 160 -7.83 5.05 7.80
N PRO A 161 -7.62 4.09 8.74
CA PRO A 161 -6.37 3.37 8.84
C PRO A 161 -5.99 2.69 7.53
N HIS A 162 -4.74 2.86 7.10
CA HIS A 162 -4.23 2.26 5.87
C HIS A 162 -2.74 1.98 5.98
N MET A 163 -2.28 1.00 5.20
CA MET A 163 -0.87 0.63 5.11
C MET A 163 -0.31 1.07 3.77
N HIS A 164 0.87 1.69 3.78
CA HIS A 164 1.74 1.88 2.63
C HIS A 164 2.76 0.76 2.57
N PHE A 165 2.62 -0.18 1.66
CA PHE A 165 3.61 -1.22 1.41
C PHE A 165 4.51 -0.79 0.25
N ALA A 166 5.67 -0.25 0.59
CA ALA A 166 6.65 0.27 -0.37
C ALA A 166 7.74 -0.76 -0.68
N PHE A 167 8.04 -0.99 -1.96
CA PHE A 167 9.05 -1.96 -2.39
C PHE A 167 9.79 -1.53 -3.66
N VAL A 168 11.03 -2.02 -3.82
CA VAL A 168 11.80 -1.87 -5.06
C VAL A 168 11.36 -2.97 -6.04
N PRO A 169 10.85 -2.63 -7.25
CA PRO A 169 10.28 -3.62 -8.17
C PRO A 169 11.35 -4.41 -8.93
N VAL A 170 11.96 -5.37 -8.24
CA VAL A 170 13.01 -6.25 -8.77
C VAL A 170 12.39 -7.52 -9.32
N VAL A 171 12.84 -7.93 -10.51
CA VAL A 171 12.42 -9.17 -11.17
C VAL A 171 13.63 -9.89 -11.75
N ALA A 172 13.51 -11.20 -11.96
CA ALA A 172 14.53 -11.97 -12.67
C ALA A 172 14.69 -11.46 -14.12
N ASP A 173 15.91 -11.30 -14.56
CA ASP A 173 16.17 -10.91 -15.95
C ASP A 173 16.22 -12.16 -16.85
N ARG A 174 15.11 -12.41 -17.55
CA ARG A 174 14.96 -13.58 -18.44
C ARG A 174 15.95 -13.60 -19.62
N LYS A 175 16.61 -12.47 -19.92
CA LYS A 175 17.55 -12.35 -21.04
C LYS A 175 19.01 -12.46 -20.63
N ARG A 176 19.29 -12.30 -19.35
CA ARG A 176 20.64 -12.30 -18.77
C ARG A 176 20.56 -12.84 -17.35
N ASP A 177 21.59 -13.48 -16.89
CA ASP A 177 21.64 -13.93 -15.51
C ASP A 177 21.53 -12.77 -14.52
N GLY A 178 20.81 -13.00 -13.40
CA GLY A 178 20.63 -12.08 -12.31
C GLY A 178 19.29 -11.32 -12.32
N TRP A 179 19.29 -10.15 -11.73
CA TRP A 179 18.10 -9.37 -11.40
C TRP A 179 18.09 -8.01 -12.10
N LYS A 180 16.91 -7.51 -12.43
CA LYS A 180 16.70 -6.18 -13.00
C LYS A 180 15.55 -5.46 -12.34
N LEU A 181 15.60 -4.14 -12.40
CA LEU A 181 14.51 -3.26 -12.00
C LEU A 181 13.47 -3.19 -13.12
N SER A 182 12.21 -3.55 -12.84
CA SER A 182 11.11 -3.43 -13.79
C SER A 182 9.75 -3.38 -13.12
N ALA A 183 9.25 -2.20 -12.83
CA ALA A 183 7.90 -2.02 -12.26
C ALA A 183 6.78 -2.57 -13.18
N LYS A 184 7.00 -2.60 -14.49
CA LYS A 184 6.05 -3.16 -15.48
C LYS A 184 5.96 -4.69 -15.38
N GLU A 185 7.09 -5.36 -15.11
CA GLU A 185 7.12 -6.82 -15.00
C GLU A 185 6.81 -7.30 -13.57
N ALA A 186 7.13 -6.49 -12.56
CA ALA A 186 6.77 -6.79 -11.17
C ALA A 186 5.26 -6.67 -10.92
N ILE A 187 4.61 -5.71 -11.57
CA ILE A 187 3.15 -5.49 -11.46
C ILE A 187 2.59 -5.52 -12.88
N THR A 188 2.11 -6.70 -13.27
CA THR A 188 1.54 -6.94 -14.60
C THR A 188 0.04 -6.58 -14.64
N ARG A 189 -0.51 -6.51 -15.85
CA ARG A 189 -1.96 -6.32 -16.02
C ARG A 189 -2.76 -7.50 -15.42
N VAL A 190 -2.23 -8.70 -15.50
CA VAL A 190 -2.85 -9.90 -14.95
C VAL A 190 -2.87 -9.83 -13.42
N ASP A 191 -1.76 -9.41 -12.79
CA ASP A 191 -1.74 -9.18 -11.34
C ASP A 191 -2.84 -8.19 -10.92
N LEU A 192 -2.96 -7.05 -11.62
CA LEU A 192 -3.96 -6.04 -11.30
C LEU A 192 -5.41 -6.53 -11.43
N GLN A 193 -5.67 -7.55 -12.26
CA GLN A 193 -7.00 -8.15 -12.41
C GLN A 193 -7.37 -9.09 -11.25
N HIS A 194 -6.37 -9.74 -10.63
CA HIS A 194 -6.62 -10.81 -9.66
C HIS A 194 -6.16 -10.50 -8.23
N ILE A 195 -5.37 -9.43 -8.03
CA ILE A 195 -4.73 -9.19 -6.74
C ILE A 195 -5.72 -8.92 -5.59
N HIS A 196 -6.88 -8.31 -5.90
CA HIS A 196 -7.92 -8.09 -4.89
C HIS A 196 -8.53 -9.40 -4.40
N GLU A 197 -8.82 -10.32 -5.32
CA GLU A 197 -9.34 -11.65 -5.00
C GLU A 197 -8.31 -12.48 -4.20
N GLN A 198 -7.04 -12.43 -4.61
CA GLN A 198 -5.94 -13.10 -3.91
C GLN A 198 -5.77 -12.56 -2.49
N MET A 199 -5.76 -11.24 -2.32
CA MET A 199 -5.68 -10.60 -1.00
C MET A 199 -6.89 -10.96 -0.13
N GLN A 200 -8.10 -10.89 -0.69
CA GLN A 200 -9.32 -11.26 0.03
C GLN A 200 -9.26 -12.71 0.52
N THR A 201 -8.77 -13.63 -0.32
CA THR A 201 -8.59 -15.04 0.03
C THR A 201 -7.61 -15.19 1.20
N GLN A 202 -6.45 -14.54 1.12
CA GLN A 202 -5.44 -14.56 2.18
C GLN A 202 -6.00 -14.04 3.51
N LEU A 203 -6.64 -12.87 3.47
CA LEU A 203 -7.23 -12.25 4.65
C LEU A 203 -8.33 -13.12 5.28
N THR A 204 -9.16 -13.76 4.45
CA THR A 204 -10.20 -14.68 4.95
C THR A 204 -9.58 -15.92 5.59
N GLN A 205 -8.47 -16.43 5.09
CA GLN A 205 -7.77 -17.56 5.69
C GLN A 205 -7.11 -17.23 7.03
N GLU A 206 -6.56 -16.03 7.17
CA GLU A 206 -5.84 -15.60 8.37
C GLU A 206 -6.75 -15.03 9.46
N LEU A 207 -7.86 -14.40 9.07
CA LEU A 207 -8.76 -13.71 10.02
C LEU A 207 -10.04 -14.51 10.32
N GLY A 208 -10.34 -15.57 9.56
CA GLY A 208 -11.51 -16.44 9.74
C GLY A 208 -12.75 -15.86 9.12
#